data_b826c9efdf8a89064d059c725a587164
#
_entry.id   b826c9efdf8a89064d059c725a587164
#
_cell.length_a   1.000
_cell.length_b   1.000
_cell.length_c   1.000
_cell.angle_alpha   90.00
_cell.angle_beta   90.00
_cell.angle_gamma   90.00
#
_symmetry.space_group_name_H-M   'P 1'
#
loop_
_entity.id
_entity.type
_entity.pdbx_description
1 polymer ?
#
loop_
_entity_poly.entity_id
_entity_poly.type
_entity_poly.pdbx_seq_one_letter_code
_entity_poly.pdbx_strand_id
1 'polypeptide(L)'
;MTNKKRVLTGITTSGTPHIGNLAGAILPAINASKDSSTNSFLFLADYHSLIKNSKPEITHSSSFEIAACWLACGLDPNEVVFYRQSDVPHIFELAWILSCLTSKGLMNRAHAYKAAVSENKSQKNKDLDKGISMGLFNYPVLMAADILMFNADIVP
;
A
#
# COMPACT_ATOMS: atom_id res chain seq x y z
N MET A 1 -19.00 -23.89 -8.43
CA MET A 1 -18.82 -22.44 -8.18
C MET A 1 -17.43 -22.08 -8.68
N THR A 2 -17.32 -21.32 -9.75
CA THR A 2 -16.03 -20.85 -10.24
C THR A 2 -15.43 -19.90 -9.19
N ASN A 3 -14.29 -20.27 -8.64
CA ASN A 3 -13.59 -19.44 -7.66
C ASN A 3 -13.04 -18.22 -8.42
N LYS A 4 -13.67 -17.03 -8.28
CA LYS A 4 -13.21 -15.80 -8.90
C LYS A 4 -11.84 -15.43 -8.36
N LYS A 5 -10.92 -14.99 -9.22
CA LYS A 5 -9.61 -14.49 -8.79
C LYS A 5 -9.75 -13.21 -8.00
N ARG A 6 -8.99 -13.10 -6.92
CA ARG A 6 -8.93 -11.90 -6.09
C ARG A 6 -7.83 -10.97 -6.59
N VAL A 7 -8.22 -9.76 -6.95
CA VAL A 7 -7.30 -8.70 -7.41
C VAL A 7 -7.19 -7.68 -6.29
N LEU A 8 -5.99 -7.45 -5.78
CA LEU A 8 -5.74 -6.47 -4.72
C LEU A 8 -4.95 -5.28 -5.25
N THR A 9 -5.50 -4.08 -5.11
CA THR A 9 -4.84 -2.83 -5.49
C THR A 9 -4.90 -1.83 -4.34
N GLY A 10 -3.75 -1.33 -3.91
CA GLY A 10 -3.65 -0.30 -2.89
C GLY A 10 -3.12 1.01 -3.44
N ILE A 11 -3.59 2.12 -2.88
CA ILE A 11 -3.04 3.44 -3.14
C ILE A 11 -2.65 4.12 -1.84
N THR A 12 -1.42 4.65 -1.77
CA THR A 12 -0.95 5.38 -0.59
C THR A 12 -1.63 6.75 -0.47
N THR A 13 -2.07 7.09 0.74
CA THR A 13 -2.78 8.34 1.03
C THR A 13 -1.80 9.42 1.53
N SER A 14 -0.82 9.75 0.70
CA SER A 14 0.31 10.62 1.09
C SER A 14 0.23 12.04 0.53
N GLY A 15 -0.92 12.47 0.03
CA GLY A 15 -1.18 13.81 -0.51
C GLY A 15 -2.39 13.85 -1.43
N THR A 16 -2.66 15.01 -2.01
CA THR A 16 -3.75 15.23 -2.96
C THR A 16 -3.54 14.40 -4.23
N PRO A 17 -4.59 13.72 -4.74
CA PRO A 17 -4.51 12.97 -5.99
C PRO A 17 -4.08 13.85 -7.16
N HIS A 18 -3.22 13.33 -8.01
CA HIS A 18 -2.78 14.02 -9.23
C HIS A 18 -2.99 13.14 -10.47
N ILE A 19 -2.79 13.70 -11.66
CA ILE A 19 -3.04 13.01 -12.94
C ILE A 19 -2.29 11.66 -13.05
N GLY A 20 -1.10 11.55 -12.43
CA GLY A 20 -0.35 10.30 -12.38
C GLY A 20 -1.06 9.20 -11.58
N ASN A 21 -1.70 9.56 -10.45
CA ASN A 21 -2.52 8.61 -9.69
C ASN A 21 -3.75 8.20 -10.51
N LEU A 22 -4.39 9.15 -11.17
CA LEU A 22 -5.57 8.89 -12.00
C LEU A 22 -5.24 7.90 -13.12
N ALA A 23 -4.24 8.21 -13.93
CA ALA A 23 -3.90 7.41 -15.11
C ALA A 23 -3.17 6.10 -14.75
N GLY A 24 -2.32 6.11 -13.71
CA GLY A 24 -1.47 4.98 -13.37
C GLY A 24 -2.09 3.96 -12.41
N ALA A 25 -3.09 4.35 -11.63
CA ALA A 25 -3.68 3.48 -10.63
C ALA A 25 -5.22 3.48 -10.65
N ILE A 26 -5.86 4.65 -10.57
CA ILE A 26 -7.31 4.76 -10.35
C ILE A 26 -8.10 4.20 -11.54
N LEU A 27 -7.89 4.75 -12.74
CA LEU A 27 -8.61 4.30 -13.93
C LEU A 27 -8.33 2.84 -14.31
N PRO A 28 -7.06 2.35 -14.29
CA PRO A 28 -6.80 0.93 -14.51
C PRO A 28 -7.52 0.01 -13.52
N ALA A 29 -7.53 0.35 -12.23
CA ALA A 29 -8.20 -0.46 -11.22
C ALA A 29 -9.73 -0.44 -11.37
N ILE A 30 -10.34 0.72 -11.69
CA ILE A 30 -11.78 0.82 -11.99
C ILE A 30 -12.13 -0.01 -13.23
N ASN A 31 -11.31 0.03 -14.28
CA ASN A 31 -11.54 -0.78 -15.45
C ASN A 31 -11.40 -2.27 -15.18
N ALA A 32 -10.41 -2.67 -14.39
CA ALA A 32 -10.22 -4.07 -13.98
C ALA A 32 -11.38 -4.56 -13.09
N SER A 33 -11.98 -3.70 -12.26
CA SER A 33 -13.07 -4.09 -11.37
C SER A 33 -14.38 -4.42 -12.12
N LYS A 34 -14.50 -4.03 -13.38
CA LYS A 34 -15.66 -4.35 -14.25
C LYS A 34 -15.62 -5.79 -14.78
N ASP A 35 -14.50 -6.50 -14.61
CA ASP A 35 -14.39 -7.90 -15.01
C ASP A 35 -15.14 -8.79 -14.01
N SER A 36 -16.26 -9.33 -14.45
CA SER A 36 -17.12 -10.20 -13.63
C SER A 36 -16.45 -11.53 -13.23
N SER A 37 -15.31 -11.89 -13.83
CA SER A 37 -14.52 -13.09 -13.48
C SER A 37 -13.62 -12.88 -12.26
N THR A 38 -13.48 -11.65 -11.79
CA THR A 38 -12.63 -11.29 -10.64
C THR A 38 -13.43 -10.71 -9.47
N ASN A 39 -12.83 -10.75 -8.28
CA ASN A 39 -13.27 -10.01 -7.10
C ASN A 39 -12.20 -8.95 -6.79
N SER A 40 -12.54 -7.67 -6.94
CA SER A 40 -11.63 -6.56 -6.73
C SER A 40 -11.65 -6.07 -5.29
N PHE A 41 -10.47 -6.02 -4.68
CA PHE A 41 -10.18 -5.45 -3.37
C PHE A 41 -9.34 -4.20 -3.58
N LEU A 42 -9.90 -3.05 -3.25
CA LEU A 42 -9.26 -1.76 -3.45
C LEU A 42 -9.10 -1.08 -2.10
N PHE A 43 -7.91 -0.63 -1.75
CA PHE A 43 -7.71 -0.07 -0.44
C PHE A 43 -6.89 1.22 -0.42
N LEU A 44 -7.23 2.05 0.55
CA LEU A 44 -6.49 3.26 0.89
C LEU A 44 -5.40 2.88 1.90
N ALA A 45 -4.16 2.93 1.47
CA ALA A 45 -3.00 2.47 2.25
C ALA A 45 -2.50 3.57 3.20
N ASP A 46 -3.33 3.93 4.18
CA ASP A 46 -3.09 5.04 5.12
C ASP A 46 -1.92 4.75 6.08
N TYR A 47 -1.69 3.51 6.50
CA TYR A 47 -0.51 3.16 7.28
C TYR A 47 0.78 3.20 6.46
N HIS A 48 0.75 2.78 5.20
CA HIS A 48 1.91 2.94 4.32
C HIS A 48 2.27 4.42 4.10
N SER A 49 1.28 5.32 4.17
CA SER A 49 1.52 6.75 4.03
C SER A 49 2.33 7.36 5.19
N LEU A 50 2.27 6.75 6.39
CA LEU A 50 3.02 7.19 7.57
C LEU A 50 4.55 7.17 7.36
N ILE A 51 5.04 6.39 6.41
CA ILE A 51 6.47 6.35 6.06
C ILE A 51 6.94 7.71 5.54
N LYS A 52 6.08 8.42 4.81
CA LYS A 52 6.39 9.71 4.19
C LYS A 52 5.83 10.88 4.97
N ASN A 53 4.75 10.67 5.70
CA ASN A 53 4.01 11.72 6.35
C ASN A 53 3.46 11.26 7.70
N SER A 54 3.96 11.87 8.78
CA SER A 54 3.56 11.56 10.15
C SER A 54 2.47 12.50 10.71
N LYS A 55 1.91 13.40 9.87
CA LYS A 55 0.86 14.34 10.29
C LYS A 55 -0.52 13.69 10.11
N PRO A 56 -1.26 13.41 11.19
CA PRO A 56 -2.55 12.71 11.11
C PRO A 56 -3.57 13.42 10.21
N GLU A 57 -3.58 14.77 10.26
CA GLU A 57 -4.52 15.58 9.49
C GLU A 57 -4.34 15.39 7.98
N ILE A 58 -3.07 15.30 7.54
CA ILE A 58 -2.76 15.10 6.12
C ILE A 58 -3.15 13.68 5.67
N THR A 59 -2.82 12.66 6.45
CA THR A 59 -3.19 11.29 6.14
C THR A 59 -4.71 11.14 6.08
N HIS A 60 -5.43 11.77 7.01
CA HIS A 60 -6.89 11.73 7.06
C HIS A 60 -7.51 12.44 5.85
N SER A 61 -7.13 13.71 5.57
CA SER A 61 -7.67 14.46 4.43
C SER A 61 -7.34 13.77 3.10
N SER A 62 -6.09 13.30 2.93
CA SER A 62 -5.69 12.57 1.72
C SER A 62 -6.50 11.29 1.50
N SER A 63 -6.84 10.57 2.58
CA SER A 63 -7.68 9.37 2.46
C SER A 63 -9.06 9.71 1.92
N PHE A 64 -9.68 10.80 2.41
CA PHE A 64 -10.97 11.28 1.90
C PHE A 64 -10.89 11.76 0.45
N GLU A 65 -9.88 12.57 0.12
CA GLU A 65 -9.71 13.11 -1.23
C GLU A 65 -9.51 12.01 -2.27
N ILE A 66 -8.68 11.00 -1.92
CA ILE A 66 -8.42 9.86 -2.80
C ILE A 66 -9.68 8.98 -2.93
N ALA A 67 -10.40 8.72 -1.83
CA ALA A 67 -11.66 7.99 -1.89
C ALA A 67 -12.69 8.71 -2.75
N ALA A 68 -12.86 10.01 -2.55
CA ALA A 68 -13.76 10.84 -3.37
C ALA A 68 -13.37 10.81 -4.86
N CYS A 69 -12.07 10.86 -5.15
CA CYS A 69 -11.56 10.75 -6.53
C CYS A 69 -11.93 9.41 -7.18
N TRP A 70 -11.77 8.29 -6.46
CA TRP A 70 -12.15 6.98 -6.96
C TRP A 70 -13.64 6.89 -7.29
N LEU A 71 -14.50 7.37 -6.39
CA LEU A 71 -15.95 7.38 -6.59
C LEU A 71 -16.36 8.31 -7.74
N ALA A 72 -15.78 9.51 -7.80
CA ALA A 72 -16.04 10.48 -8.88
C ALA A 72 -15.59 9.96 -10.26
N CYS A 73 -14.56 9.11 -10.31
CA CYS A 73 -14.09 8.47 -11.54
C CYS A 73 -14.92 7.24 -11.93
N GLY A 74 -15.95 6.90 -11.17
CA GLY A 74 -16.91 5.85 -11.52
C GLY A 74 -16.64 4.49 -10.91
N LEU A 75 -15.93 4.44 -9.76
CA LEU A 75 -15.89 3.22 -8.95
C LEU A 75 -17.28 2.96 -8.37
N ASP A 76 -17.80 1.76 -8.60
CA ASP A 76 -19.03 1.30 -7.93
C ASP A 76 -18.66 0.55 -6.63
N PRO A 77 -18.93 1.14 -5.46
CA PRO A 77 -18.59 0.50 -4.17
C PRO A 77 -19.43 -0.75 -3.86
N ASN A 78 -20.50 -1.00 -4.61
CA ASN A 78 -21.33 -2.21 -4.44
C ASN A 78 -20.73 -3.42 -5.17
N GLU A 79 -19.87 -3.19 -6.16
CA GLU A 79 -19.26 -4.23 -6.99
C GLU A 79 -17.84 -4.61 -6.53
N VAL A 80 -17.27 -3.88 -5.56
CA VAL A 80 -15.90 -4.07 -5.08
C VAL A 80 -15.84 -4.07 -3.55
N VAL A 81 -14.78 -4.62 -2.99
CA VAL A 81 -14.43 -4.40 -1.59
C VAL A 81 -13.53 -3.16 -1.54
N PHE A 82 -14.11 -2.02 -1.12
CA PHE A 82 -13.38 -0.76 -1.00
C PHE A 82 -13.23 -0.39 0.47
N TYR A 83 -12.00 -0.30 0.97
CA TYR A 83 -11.73 -0.12 2.39
C TYR A 83 -10.47 0.72 2.65
N ARG A 84 -10.35 1.20 3.87
CA ARG A 84 -9.14 1.82 4.39
C ARG A 84 -8.33 0.76 5.14
N GLN A 85 -7.03 0.71 4.94
CA GLN A 85 -6.14 -0.30 5.55
C GLN A 85 -6.29 -0.32 7.09
N SER A 86 -6.41 0.85 7.71
CA SER A 86 -6.62 0.98 9.16
C SER A 86 -7.95 0.41 9.67
N ASP A 87 -8.92 0.16 8.81
CA ASP A 87 -10.19 -0.47 9.21
C ASP A 87 -10.07 -2.00 9.37
N VAL A 88 -8.92 -2.58 9.00
CA VAL A 88 -8.66 -4.02 9.12
C VAL A 88 -7.47 -4.29 10.05
N PRO A 89 -7.68 -4.24 11.38
CA PRO A 89 -6.59 -4.34 12.36
C PRO A 89 -5.80 -5.64 12.30
N HIS A 90 -6.39 -6.74 11.86
CA HIS A 90 -5.73 -8.03 11.71
C HIS A 90 -4.56 -8.02 10.70
N ILE A 91 -4.53 -7.07 9.77
CA ILE A 91 -3.38 -6.86 8.87
C ILE A 91 -2.12 -6.58 9.69
N PHE A 92 -2.23 -5.77 10.75
CA PHE A 92 -1.09 -5.40 11.60
C PHE A 92 -0.66 -6.54 12.51
N GLU A 93 -1.61 -7.34 12.99
CA GLU A 93 -1.32 -8.57 13.72
C GLU A 93 -0.52 -9.55 12.85
N LEU A 94 -0.99 -9.76 11.60
CA LEU A 94 -0.27 -10.59 10.64
C LEU A 94 1.10 -10.01 10.29
N ALA A 95 1.19 -8.69 10.09
CA ALA A 95 2.47 -8.03 9.81
C ALA A 95 3.47 -8.22 10.98
N TRP A 96 3.01 -8.20 12.23
CA TRP A 96 3.85 -8.49 13.38
C TRP A 96 4.35 -9.93 13.39
N ILE A 97 3.46 -10.90 13.15
CA ILE A 97 3.81 -12.32 13.05
C ILE A 97 4.86 -12.53 11.95
N LEU A 98 4.62 -11.97 10.76
CA LEU A 98 5.56 -12.04 9.65
C LEU A 98 6.90 -11.38 9.96
N SER A 99 6.90 -10.25 10.69
CA SER A 99 8.12 -9.58 11.14
C SER A 99 8.96 -10.47 12.06
N CYS A 100 8.33 -11.25 12.93
CA CYS A 100 9.03 -12.19 13.81
C CYS A 100 9.65 -13.37 13.04
N LEU A 101 9.12 -13.71 11.88
CA LEU A 101 9.58 -14.83 11.05
C LEU A 101 10.55 -14.40 9.94
N THR A 102 10.57 -13.12 9.59
CA THR A 102 11.38 -12.61 8.48
C THR A 102 12.79 -12.25 8.94
N SER A 103 13.80 -12.82 8.29
CA SER A 103 15.17 -12.53 8.67
C SER A 103 15.59 -11.10 8.29
N LYS A 104 16.37 -10.44 9.17
CA LYS A 104 16.95 -9.11 8.88
C LYS A 104 17.78 -9.11 7.58
N GLY A 105 18.48 -10.20 7.29
CA GLY A 105 19.27 -10.34 6.06
C GLY A 105 18.41 -10.27 4.78
N LEU A 106 17.17 -10.78 4.83
CA LEU A 106 16.19 -10.63 3.74
C LEU A 106 15.75 -9.16 3.64
N MET A 107 15.41 -8.54 4.74
CA MET A 107 14.96 -7.15 4.79
C MET A 107 16.02 -6.16 4.31
N ASN A 108 17.29 -6.41 4.61
CA ASN A 108 18.41 -5.60 4.09
C ASN A 108 18.48 -5.57 2.55
N ARG A 109 17.81 -6.49 1.87
CA ARG A 109 17.76 -6.55 0.39
C ARG A 109 16.54 -5.84 -0.18
N ALA A 110 15.62 -5.34 0.66
CA ALA A 110 14.44 -4.62 0.22
C ALA A 110 14.83 -3.37 -0.59
N HIS A 111 14.12 -3.15 -1.70
CA HIS A 111 14.50 -2.12 -2.68
C HIS A 111 14.59 -0.72 -2.07
N ALA A 112 13.58 -0.29 -1.32
CA ALA A 112 13.57 1.06 -0.75
C ALA A 112 14.65 1.28 0.32
N TYR A 113 14.91 0.27 1.16
CA TYR A 113 16.01 0.32 2.12
C TYR A 113 17.36 0.46 1.40
N LYS A 114 17.61 -0.38 0.39
CA LYS A 114 18.85 -0.29 -0.41
C LYS A 114 19.00 1.05 -1.11
N ALA A 115 17.91 1.60 -1.65
CA ALA A 115 17.92 2.91 -2.30
C ALA A 115 18.30 4.02 -1.29
N ALA A 116 17.69 4.03 -0.10
CA ALA A 116 17.99 5.00 0.94
C ALA A 116 19.43 4.90 1.45
N VAL A 117 19.93 3.67 1.67
CA VAL A 117 21.34 3.42 2.04
C VAL A 117 22.30 3.89 0.94
N SER A 118 21.96 3.64 -0.33
CA SER A 118 22.78 4.08 -1.48
C SER A 118 22.83 5.62 -1.58
N GLU A 119 21.72 6.29 -1.32
CA GLU A 119 21.65 7.74 -1.26
C GLU A 119 22.51 8.28 -0.13
N ASN A 120 22.40 7.75 1.09
CA ASN A 120 23.26 8.14 2.20
C ASN A 120 24.75 7.95 1.90
N LYS A 121 25.09 6.86 1.22
CA LYS A 121 26.46 6.59 0.77
C LYS A 121 26.93 7.65 -0.24
N SER A 122 26.10 8.01 -1.21
CA SER A 122 26.43 9.05 -2.20
C SER A 122 26.65 10.44 -1.57
N GLN A 123 25.88 10.74 -0.53
CA GLN A 123 25.99 11.95 0.28
C GLN A 123 27.16 11.93 1.27
N LYS A 124 27.95 10.82 1.29
CA LYS A 124 29.06 10.61 2.23
C LYS A 124 28.65 10.71 3.71
N ASN A 125 27.42 10.34 4.03
CA ASN A 125 26.98 10.23 5.42
C ASN A 125 27.79 9.14 6.14
N LYS A 126 28.27 9.42 7.37
CA LYS A 126 28.99 8.43 8.18
C LYS A 126 28.06 7.29 8.64
N ASP A 127 26.80 7.64 8.93
CA ASP A 127 25.75 6.68 9.26
C ASP A 127 24.94 6.41 7.97
N LEU A 128 25.01 5.17 7.51
CA LEU A 128 24.30 4.74 6.30
C LEU A 128 22.79 4.58 6.52
N ASP A 129 22.36 4.43 7.78
CA ASP A 129 20.95 4.33 8.15
C ASP A 129 20.34 5.69 8.55
N LYS A 130 21.08 6.79 8.36
CA LYS A 130 20.61 8.16 8.69
C LYS A 130 19.26 8.44 8.02
N GLY A 131 18.26 8.80 8.83
CA GLY A 131 16.91 9.15 8.36
C GLY A 131 16.06 7.97 7.89
N ILE A 132 16.55 6.75 7.99
CA ILE A 132 15.78 5.54 7.66
C ILE A 132 14.95 5.14 8.87
N SER A 133 13.64 5.24 8.76
CA SER A 133 12.72 4.79 9.82
C SER A 133 12.51 3.28 9.78
N MET A 134 12.09 2.69 10.92
CA MET A 134 11.65 1.30 10.95
C MET A 134 10.44 1.05 10.04
N GLY A 135 9.59 2.05 9.85
CA GLY A 135 8.50 1.97 8.87
C GLY A 135 9.00 1.77 7.44
N LEU A 136 10.02 2.54 7.01
CA LEU A 136 10.65 2.36 5.69
C LEU A 136 11.32 0.98 5.57
N PHE A 137 11.92 0.49 6.66
CA PHE A 137 12.58 -0.81 6.67
C PHE A 137 11.56 -1.96 6.60
N ASN A 138 10.46 -1.86 7.34
CA ASN A 138 9.48 -2.94 7.52
C ASN A 138 8.28 -2.90 6.57
N TYR A 139 8.07 -1.83 5.77
CA TYR A 139 6.89 -1.76 4.92
C TYR A 139 6.70 -2.97 3.97
N PRO A 140 7.75 -3.67 3.50
CA PRO A 140 7.53 -4.84 2.65
C PRO A 140 6.84 -5.99 3.41
N VAL A 141 7.02 -6.07 4.72
CA VAL A 141 6.33 -7.05 5.56
C VAL A 141 4.87 -6.66 5.73
N LEU A 142 4.57 -5.38 5.93
CA LEU A 142 3.19 -4.89 5.96
C LEU A 142 2.49 -5.12 4.61
N MET A 143 3.16 -4.85 3.50
CA MET A 143 2.63 -5.13 2.16
C MET A 143 2.37 -6.63 1.94
N ALA A 144 3.24 -7.50 2.43
CA ALA A 144 3.00 -8.94 2.40
C ALA A 144 1.76 -9.33 3.22
N ALA A 145 1.55 -8.69 4.37
CA ALA A 145 0.35 -8.90 5.19
C ALA A 145 -0.92 -8.46 4.46
N ASP A 146 -0.92 -7.29 3.78
CA ASP A 146 -2.04 -6.83 2.96
C ASP A 146 -2.42 -7.88 1.91
N ILE A 147 -1.44 -8.45 1.23
CA ILE A 147 -1.65 -9.44 0.16
C ILE A 147 -2.17 -10.77 0.73
N LEU A 148 -1.51 -11.27 1.77
CA LEU A 148 -1.81 -12.58 2.35
C LEU A 148 -3.14 -12.60 3.10
N MET A 149 -3.52 -11.49 3.76
CA MET A 149 -4.77 -11.38 4.50
C MET A 149 -5.98 -11.67 3.62
N PHE A 150 -5.96 -11.20 2.39
CA PHE A 150 -7.06 -11.39 1.44
C PHE A 150 -6.83 -12.56 0.47
N ASN A 151 -5.70 -13.28 0.63
CA ASN A 151 -5.32 -14.36 -0.28
C ASN A 151 -5.44 -13.90 -1.75
N ALA A 152 -4.80 -12.78 -2.07
CA ALA A 152 -4.86 -12.18 -3.39
C ALA A 152 -4.14 -13.04 -4.43
N ASP A 153 -4.80 -13.29 -5.56
CA ASP A 153 -4.23 -14.03 -6.69
C ASP A 153 -3.43 -13.11 -7.62
N ILE A 154 -3.82 -11.83 -7.67
CA ILE A 154 -3.24 -10.82 -8.58
C ILE A 154 -3.02 -9.52 -7.81
N VAL A 155 -1.80 -8.99 -7.92
CA VAL A 155 -1.42 -7.65 -7.45
C VAL A 155 -0.82 -6.93 -8.65
N PRO A 156 -1.57 -6.04 -9.32
CA PRO A 156 -1.12 -5.36 -10.54
C PRO A 156 -0.06 -4.32 -10.28
#